data_eee01b01c20825e079c846444472f31f
#
_entry.id   eee01b01c20825e079c846444472f31f
#
_cell.length_a   1.000
_cell.length_b   1.000
_cell.length_c   1.000
_cell.angle_alpha   90.00
_cell.angle_beta   90.00
_cell.angle_gamma   90.00
#
_symmetry.space_group_name_H-M   'P 1'
#
loop_
_entity.id
_entity.type
_entity.pdbx_description
1 polymer ?
#
loop_
_entity_poly.entity_id
_entity_poly.type
_entity_poly.pdbx_seq_one_letter_code
_entity_poly.pdbx_strand_id
1 'polypeptide(L)'
;MLGAMLCACNGQENTDPAQQALAFRQDVMQNTCSFAAEISADFGDTVCRFTLSCVHTPGNGTQMSITAPETLAGLTARASGEGAKLVFDGVEAAFGTLKGLGLSPMTAPELLAEAWETGYIQYTGLEDGLLHVTYLCGYDEDEYRADTWFQNGAPVRAELSCDGYVAVQIDVTDFNLRKAETNNESTQKNMG
;
A
#
# COMPACT_ATOMS: atom_id res chain seq x y z
N MET A 1 35.22 12.37 -48.41
CA MET A 1 34.42 11.44 -47.60
C MET A 1 34.23 12.06 -46.22
N LEU A 2 33.09 12.69 -45.98
CA LEU A 2 32.72 13.26 -44.66
C LEU A 2 31.88 12.21 -43.94
N GLY A 3 32.46 11.64 -42.88
CA GLY A 3 31.72 10.75 -41.97
C GLY A 3 30.92 11.59 -40.95
N ALA A 4 29.61 11.56 -41.02
CA ALA A 4 28.73 12.11 -40.03
C ALA A 4 28.66 11.14 -38.87
N MET A 5 29.27 11.48 -37.71
CA MET A 5 29.02 10.81 -36.44
C MET A 5 27.63 11.22 -35.94
N LEU A 6 26.69 10.32 -36.00
CA LEU A 6 25.43 10.41 -35.30
C LEU A 6 25.70 10.07 -33.81
N CYS A 7 25.81 11.09 -32.96
CA CYS A 7 25.67 10.92 -31.53
C CYS A 7 24.20 10.53 -31.26
N ALA A 8 23.95 9.25 -31.02
CA ALA A 8 22.74 8.80 -30.39
C ALA A 8 22.76 9.27 -28.94
N CYS A 9 22.12 10.39 -28.63
CA CYS A 9 21.73 10.71 -27.28
C CYS A 9 20.72 9.66 -26.84
N ASN A 10 21.13 8.69 -26.02
CA ASN A 10 20.22 7.91 -25.21
C ASN A 10 19.60 8.90 -24.20
N GLY A 11 18.49 9.51 -24.62
CA GLY A 11 17.60 10.23 -23.72
C GLY A 11 17.00 9.19 -22.79
N GLN A 12 17.52 9.11 -21.57
CA GLN A 12 16.77 8.56 -20.45
C GLN A 12 15.54 9.47 -20.38
N GLU A 13 14.35 8.95 -20.76
CA GLU A 13 13.09 9.67 -20.61
C GLU A 13 12.94 9.91 -19.12
N ASN A 14 13.24 11.14 -18.72
CA ASN A 14 13.03 11.63 -17.36
C ASN A 14 11.53 11.81 -17.20
N THR A 15 10.81 10.70 -16.98
CA THR A 15 9.37 10.70 -16.83
C THR A 15 9.03 11.57 -15.61
N ASP A 16 8.15 12.54 -15.80
CA ASP A 16 7.71 13.47 -14.75
C ASP A 16 7.25 12.68 -13.51
N PRO A 17 7.76 13.01 -12.29
CA PRO A 17 7.34 12.38 -11.06
C PRO A 17 5.83 12.28 -10.87
N ALA A 18 5.09 13.33 -11.27
CA ALA A 18 3.63 13.30 -11.19
C ALA A 18 3.00 12.27 -12.13
N GLN A 19 3.55 12.10 -13.32
CA GLN A 19 3.07 11.08 -14.27
C GLN A 19 3.37 9.67 -13.76
N GLN A 20 4.54 9.45 -13.16
CA GLN A 20 4.87 8.16 -12.55
C GLN A 20 3.92 7.81 -11.41
N ALA A 21 3.62 8.77 -10.52
CA ALA A 21 2.67 8.58 -9.42
C ALA A 21 1.25 8.25 -9.92
N LEU A 22 0.79 8.94 -10.97
CA LEU A 22 -0.52 8.69 -11.57
C LEU A 22 -0.58 7.32 -12.28
N ALA A 23 0.49 6.91 -12.97
CA ALA A 23 0.56 5.59 -13.60
C ALA A 23 0.51 4.48 -12.53
N PHE A 24 1.28 4.61 -11.46
CA PHE A 24 1.24 3.66 -10.34
C PHE A 24 -0.17 3.55 -9.74
N ARG A 25 -0.85 4.69 -9.50
CA ARG A 25 -2.24 4.69 -9.03
C ARG A 25 -3.16 3.91 -9.95
N GLN A 26 -3.09 4.16 -11.27
CA GLN A 26 -3.91 3.44 -12.24
C GLN A 26 -3.67 1.93 -12.17
N ASP A 27 -2.43 1.52 -12.01
CA ASP A 27 -2.06 0.12 -11.90
C ASP A 27 -2.64 -0.51 -10.62
N VAL A 28 -2.53 0.15 -9.48
CA VAL A 28 -3.08 -0.34 -8.20
C VAL A 28 -4.60 -0.43 -8.26
N MET A 29 -5.28 0.59 -8.79
CA MET A 29 -6.75 0.61 -8.92
C MET A 29 -7.31 -0.50 -9.81
N GLN A 30 -6.53 -1.05 -10.74
CA GLN A 30 -6.97 -2.06 -11.72
C GLN A 30 -6.50 -3.47 -11.40
N ASN A 31 -5.57 -3.62 -10.47
CA ASN A 31 -4.90 -4.89 -10.21
C ASN A 31 -4.91 -5.22 -8.71
N THR A 32 -4.90 -6.51 -8.40
CA THR A 32 -4.55 -6.97 -7.07
C THR A 32 -3.06 -6.78 -6.85
N CYS A 33 -2.67 -6.12 -5.76
CA CYS A 33 -1.27 -6.03 -5.37
C CYS A 33 -0.94 -6.95 -4.21
N SER A 34 0.24 -7.54 -4.23
CA SER A 34 0.78 -8.32 -3.12
C SER A 34 2.16 -7.79 -2.75
N PHE A 35 2.46 -7.77 -1.45
CA PHE A 35 3.75 -7.29 -0.94
C PHE A 35 4.02 -7.86 0.45
N ALA A 36 5.28 -7.90 0.85
CA ALA A 36 5.67 -8.08 2.23
C ALA A 36 5.91 -6.69 2.85
N ALA A 37 5.48 -6.51 4.09
CA ALA A 37 5.63 -5.28 4.85
C ALA A 37 6.31 -5.57 6.19
N GLU A 38 7.49 -4.99 6.41
CA GLU A 38 8.08 -4.90 7.75
C GLU A 38 7.58 -3.61 8.39
N ILE A 39 6.80 -3.75 9.46
CA ILE A 39 6.16 -2.63 10.13
C ILE A 39 6.90 -2.33 11.42
N SER A 40 7.23 -1.06 11.61
CA SER A 40 7.74 -0.50 12.85
C SER A 40 6.80 0.61 13.32
N ALA A 41 6.23 0.46 14.50
CA ALA A 41 5.36 1.45 15.11
C ALA A 41 5.90 1.85 16.48
N ASP A 42 5.98 3.16 16.71
CA ASP A 42 6.47 3.76 17.94
C ASP A 42 5.27 4.25 18.77
N PHE A 43 5.09 3.66 19.94
CA PHE A 43 4.07 4.05 20.92
C PHE A 43 4.67 4.84 22.10
N GLY A 44 5.83 5.46 21.90
CA GLY A 44 6.55 6.24 22.91
C GLY A 44 7.44 5.38 23.79
N ASP A 45 6.85 4.52 24.62
CA ASP A 45 7.60 3.63 25.53
C ASP A 45 7.95 2.26 24.90
N THR A 46 7.33 1.93 23.78
CA THR A 46 7.47 0.62 23.15
C THR A 46 7.46 0.73 21.64
N VAL A 47 8.46 0.16 20.98
CA VAL A 47 8.49 -0.02 19.52
C VAL A 47 8.05 -1.43 19.20
N CYS A 48 6.96 -1.56 18.45
CA CYS A 48 6.50 -2.83 17.93
C CYS A 48 7.05 -3.05 16.53
N ARG A 49 7.57 -4.26 16.26
CA ARG A 49 8.03 -4.66 14.94
C ARG A 49 7.47 -6.01 14.56
N PHE A 50 6.94 -6.11 13.34
CA PHE A 50 6.47 -7.38 12.79
C PHE A 50 6.46 -7.33 11.26
N THR A 51 6.48 -8.51 10.65
CA THR A 51 6.43 -8.67 9.21
C THR A 51 5.09 -9.27 8.81
N LEU A 52 4.49 -8.72 7.78
CA LEU A 52 3.23 -9.15 7.20
C LEU A 52 3.43 -9.56 5.74
N SER A 53 2.71 -10.58 5.31
CA SER A 53 2.38 -10.81 3.90
C SER A 53 1.02 -10.19 3.64
N CYS A 54 0.93 -9.30 2.65
CA CYS A 54 -0.26 -8.52 2.35
C CYS A 54 -0.75 -8.82 0.92
N VAL A 55 -2.07 -8.90 0.76
CA VAL A 55 -2.73 -8.97 -0.54
C VAL A 55 -3.88 -7.97 -0.53
N HIS A 56 -3.74 -6.91 -1.30
CA HIS A 56 -4.79 -5.90 -1.45
C HIS A 56 -5.51 -6.08 -2.78
N THR A 57 -6.83 -6.05 -2.75
CA THR A 57 -7.68 -6.12 -3.94
C THR A 57 -8.62 -4.91 -3.95
N PRO A 58 -8.60 -4.09 -5.00
CA PRO A 58 -9.46 -2.93 -5.12
C PRO A 58 -10.93 -3.24 -4.82
N GLY A 59 -11.53 -2.44 -3.94
CA GLY A 59 -12.92 -2.61 -3.51
C GLY A 59 -13.18 -3.77 -2.54
N ASN A 60 -12.17 -4.63 -2.26
CA ASN A 60 -12.30 -5.75 -1.31
C ASN A 60 -11.42 -5.60 -0.07
N GLY A 61 -10.52 -4.61 -0.07
CA GLY A 61 -9.59 -4.36 1.04
C GLY A 61 -8.37 -5.27 1.04
N THR A 62 -7.65 -5.26 2.16
CA THR A 62 -6.37 -5.95 2.35
C THR A 62 -6.51 -7.16 3.25
N GLN A 63 -6.01 -8.29 2.78
CA GLN A 63 -5.77 -9.49 3.60
C GLN A 63 -4.32 -9.48 4.03
N MET A 64 -4.09 -9.77 5.31
CA MET A 64 -2.77 -9.74 5.92
C MET A 64 -2.53 -11.02 6.71
N SER A 65 -1.29 -11.50 6.70
CA SER A 65 -0.84 -12.63 7.51
C SER A 65 0.48 -12.27 8.16
N ILE A 66 0.57 -12.39 9.49
CA ILE A 66 1.83 -12.15 10.22
C ILE A 66 2.78 -13.31 9.92
N THR A 67 3.98 -12.98 9.46
CA THR A 67 5.04 -13.95 9.15
C THR A 67 6.18 -13.91 10.18
N ALA A 68 6.36 -12.77 10.88
CA ALA A 68 7.30 -12.63 11.99
C ALA A 68 6.79 -11.59 13.00
N PRO A 69 7.12 -11.71 14.31
CA PRO A 69 7.90 -12.80 14.92
C PRO A 69 7.13 -14.14 14.97
N GLU A 70 7.84 -15.24 15.16
CA GLU A 70 7.29 -16.59 15.17
C GLU A 70 6.14 -16.78 16.20
N THR A 71 6.20 -16.05 17.31
CA THR A 71 5.15 -16.07 18.37
C THR A 71 3.80 -15.51 17.89
N LEU A 72 3.77 -14.74 16.81
CA LEU A 72 2.57 -14.14 16.23
C LEU A 72 2.30 -14.70 14.82
N ALA A 73 3.21 -15.53 14.29
CA ALA A 73 3.06 -16.09 12.95
C ALA A 73 1.79 -16.91 12.82
N GLY A 74 1.10 -16.74 11.67
CA GLY A 74 -0.18 -17.39 11.40
C GLY A 74 -1.42 -16.60 11.84
N LEU A 75 -1.27 -15.50 12.60
CA LEU A 75 -2.35 -14.54 12.76
C LEU A 75 -2.68 -13.93 11.40
N THR A 76 -3.95 -13.91 11.05
CA THR A 76 -4.44 -13.28 9.83
C THR A 76 -5.39 -12.15 10.17
N ALA A 77 -5.38 -11.11 9.34
CA ALA A 77 -6.32 -10.01 9.46
C ALA A 77 -6.91 -9.69 8.08
N ARG A 78 -8.10 -9.12 8.09
CA ARG A 78 -8.71 -8.53 6.93
C ARG A 78 -9.19 -7.13 7.30
N ALA A 79 -8.78 -6.15 6.51
CA ALA A 79 -9.21 -4.77 6.67
C ALA A 79 -9.85 -4.28 5.36
N SER A 80 -10.86 -3.44 5.50
CA SER A 80 -11.53 -2.76 4.39
C SER A 80 -12.14 -1.46 4.91
N GLY A 81 -12.65 -0.60 4.05
CA GLY A 81 -13.35 0.62 4.44
C GLY A 81 -14.50 0.41 5.44
N GLU A 82 -15.03 -0.82 5.55
CA GLU A 82 -16.10 -1.18 6.49
C GLU A 82 -15.59 -1.58 7.87
N GLY A 83 -14.28 -1.80 8.04
CA GLY A 83 -13.65 -2.15 9.31
C GLY A 83 -12.54 -3.19 9.18
N ALA A 84 -11.97 -3.53 10.33
CA ALA A 84 -10.92 -4.53 10.44
C ALA A 84 -11.40 -5.74 11.24
N LYS A 85 -11.07 -6.93 10.75
CA LYS A 85 -11.29 -8.21 11.44
C LYS A 85 -9.97 -8.94 11.60
N LEU A 86 -9.68 -9.38 12.80
CA LEU A 86 -8.57 -10.27 13.09
C LEU A 86 -9.11 -11.70 13.21
N VAL A 87 -8.43 -12.63 12.58
CA VAL A 87 -8.75 -14.05 12.67
C VAL A 87 -7.56 -14.79 13.28
N PHE A 88 -7.83 -15.51 14.35
CA PHE A 88 -6.85 -16.35 15.01
C PHE A 88 -7.48 -17.71 15.33
N ASP A 89 -6.87 -18.78 14.85
CA ASP A 89 -7.33 -20.16 15.08
C ASP A 89 -8.85 -20.37 14.80
N GLY A 90 -9.34 -19.72 13.74
CA GLY A 90 -10.76 -19.79 13.35
C GLY A 90 -11.70 -18.91 14.16
N VAL A 91 -11.21 -18.16 15.14
CA VAL A 91 -11.99 -17.18 15.91
C VAL A 91 -11.84 -15.79 15.27
N GLU A 92 -12.95 -15.17 14.90
CA GLU A 92 -12.97 -13.80 14.39
C GLU A 92 -13.21 -12.80 15.53
N ALA A 93 -12.36 -11.77 15.61
CA ALA A 93 -12.56 -10.60 16.43
C ALA A 93 -12.70 -9.37 15.54
N ALA A 94 -13.84 -8.68 15.62
CA ALA A 94 -14.05 -7.43 14.91
C ALA A 94 -13.46 -6.27 15.71
N PHE A 95 -12.66 -5.41 15.05
CA PHE A 95 -12.02 -4.24 15.67
C PHE A 95 -12.71 -2.91 15.28
N GLY A 96 -14.00 -2.92 15.02
CA GLY A 96 -14.73 -1.71 14.67
C GLY A 96 -14.37 -1.15 13.27
N THR A 97 -14.72 0.11 13.04
CA THR A 97 -14.36 0.82 11.80
C THR A 97 -12.92 1.32 11.89
N LEU A 98 -12.19 1.33 10.76
CA LEU A 98 -10.83 1.90 10.69
C LEU A 98 -10.79 3.36 11.17
N LYS A 99 -11.87 4.11 10.96
CA LYS A 99 -12.05 5.50 11.37
C LYS A 99 -12.04 5.75 12.88
N GLY A 100 -12.13 4.75 13.72
CA GLY A 100 -12.06 4.91 15.19
C GLY A 100 -10.81 4.33 15.81
N LEU A 101 -9.96 3.66 15.02
CA LEU A 101 -8.78 2.93 15.55
C LEU A 101 -7.49 3.74 15.50
N GLY A 102 -7.50 4.92 14.86
CA GLY A 102 -6.28 5.66 14.59
C GLY A 102 -5.31 4.87 13.69
N LEU A 103 -4.09 5.38 13.57
CA LEU A 103 -3.03 4.67 12.86
C LEU A 103 -2.55 3.49 13.71
N SER A 104 -3.11 2.31 13.45
CA SER A 104 -2.67 1.07 14.08
C SER A 104 -1.71 0.31 13.15
N PRO A 105 -0.66 -0.32 13.67
CA PRO A 105 0.21 -1.17 12.88
C PRO A 105 -0.53 -2.25 12.07
N MET A 106 -1.62 -2.77 12.62
CA MET A 106 -2.44 -3.81 11.97
C MET A 106 -3.34 -3.27 10.86
N THR A 107 -3.65 -1.98 10.84
CA THR A 107 -4.44 -1.34 9.79
C THR A 107 -3.56 -0.63 8.76
N ALA A 108 -2.28 -0.43 9.08
CA ALA A 108 -1.35 0.33 8.26
C ALA A 108 -1.24 -0.14 6.80
N PRO A 109 -1.18 -1.46 6.49
CA PRO A 109 -1.15 -1.89 5.09
C PRO A 109 -2.41 -1.57 4.30
N GLU A 110 -3.57 -1.59 4.91
CA GLU A 110 -4.83 -1.17 4.27
C GLU A 110 -4.85 0.33 4.03
N LEU A 111 -4.51 1.12 5.05
CA LEU A 111 -4.45 2.58 4.95
C LEU A 111 -3.43 3.02 3.89
N LEU A 112 -2.32 2.30 3.77
CA LEU A 112 -1.32 2.55 2.73
C LEU A 112 -1.87 2.23 1.34
N ALA A 113 -2.53 1.09 1.16
CA ALA A 113 -3.14 0.70 -0.11
C ALA A 113 -4.27 1.67 -0.51
N GLU A 114 -5.12 2.08 0.44
CA GLU A 114 -6.15 3.10 0.24
C GLU A 114 -5.53 4.43 -0.20
N ALA A 115 -4.40 4.84 0.41
CA ALA A 115 -3.69 6.04 0.02
C ALA A 115 -3.20 5.97 -1.43
N TRP A 116 -2.67 4.83 -1.86
CA TRP A 116 -2.24 4.64 -3.25
C TRP A 116 -3.40 4.73 -4.25
N GLU A 117 -4.57 4.19 -3.89
CA GLU A 117 -5.76 4.18 -4.75
C GLU A 117 -6.46 5.55 -4.80
N THR A 118 -6.79 6.11 -3.66
CA THR A 118 -7.75 7.21 -3.54
C THR A 118 -7.19 8.45 -2.87
N GLY A 119 -6.02 8.39 -2.20
CA GLY A 119 -5.42 9.51 -1.51
C GLY A 119 -5.16 10.71 -2.44
N TYR A 120 -5.39 11.92 -1.96
CA TYR A 120 -5.03 13.12 -2.70
C TYR A 120 -3.51 13.23 -2.81
N ILE A 121 -2.96 13.24 -4.04
CA ILE A 121 -1.53 13.44 -4.26
C ILE A 121 -1.20 14.90 -3.97
N GLN A 122 -0.59 15.15 -2.82
CA GLN A 122 -0.20 16.48 -2.37
C GLN A 122 1.17 16.90 -2.92
N TYR A 123 2.08 15.92 -3.05
CA TYR A 123 3.45 16.18 -3.48
C TYR A 123 3.98 14.99 -4.30
N THR A 124 4.80 15.30 -5.28
CA THR A 124 5.62 14.34 -6.03
C THR A 124 6.99 14.95 -6.29
N GLY A 125 8.04 14.19 -6.10
CA GLY A 125 9.41 14.65 -6.34
C GLY A 125 10.41 13.51 -6.29
N LEU A 126 11.70 13.86 -6.41
CA LEU A 126 12.80 12.92 -6.22
C LEU A 126 13.50 13.24 -4.89
N GLU A 127 13.68 12.23 -4.07
CA GLU A 127 14.41 12.29 -2.80
C GLU A 127 15.39 11.13 -2.76
N ASP A 128 16.69 11.42 -2.65
CA ASP A 128 17.77 10.42 -2.66
C ASP A 128 17.73 9.43 -3.85
N GLY A 129 17.23 9.90 -5.00
CA GLY A 129 17.11 9.10 -6.22
C GLY A 129 15.86 8.22 -6.27
N LEU A 130 15.01 8.26 -5.26
CA LEU A 130 13.70 7.61 -5.22
C LEU A 130 12.60 8.59 -5.62
N LEU A 131 11.56 8.11 -6.27
CA LEU A 131 10.33 8.88 -6.43
C LEU A 131 9.65 8.94 -5.06
N HIS A 132 9.47 10.14 -4.53
CA HIS A 132 8.72 10.40 -3.31
C HIS A 132 7.34 10.96 -3.66
N VAL A 133 6.30 10.34 -3.11
CA VAL A 133 4.92 10.76 -3.28
C VAL A 133 4.27 10.91 -1.91
N THR A 134 3.67 12.08 -1.66
CA THR A 134 2.86 12.32 -0.47
C THR A 134 1.38 12.25 -0.82
N TYR A 135 0.66 11.42 -0.11
CA TYR A 135 -0.79 11.28 -0.18
C TYR A 135 -1.43 11.86 1.08
N LEU A 136 -2.52 12.59 0.91
CA LEU A 136 -3.39 13.03 1.99
C LEU A 136 -4.71 12.28 1.93
N CYS A 137 -5.10 11.66 3.02
CA CYS A 137 -6.24 10.75 3.11
C CYS A 137 -7.12 11.13 4.29
N GLY A 138 -8.41 10.77 4.20
CA GLY A 138 -9.37 11.09 5.25
C GLY A 138 -9.80 12.56 5.25
N TYR A 139 -10.58 12.92 6.27
CA TYR A 139 -11.08 14.29 6.50
C TYR A 139 -11.19 14.53 8.00
N ASP A 140 -10.95 15.76 8.41
CA ASP A 140 -11.09 16.20 9.81
C ASP A 140 -10.24 15.33 10.78
N GLU A 141 -10.87 14.75 11.79
CA GLU A 141 -10.20 13.94 12.83
C GLU A 141 -9.63 12.60 12.30
N ASP A 142 -10.07 12.17 11.11
CA ASP A 142 -9.60 10.94 10.45
C ASP A 142 -8.52 11.23 9.40
N GLU A 143 -8.02 12.46 9.30
CA GLU A 143 -6.99 12.82 8.34
C GLU A 143 -5.64 12.17 8.70
N TYR A 144 -5.04 11.51 7.71
CA TYR A 144 -3.68 11.01 7.82
C TYR A 144 -2.90 11.29 6.52
N ARG A 145 -1.60 11.32 6.65
CA ARG A 145 -0.66 11.48 5.56
C ARG A 145 0.09 10.17 5.34
N ALA A 146 0.20 9.76 4.08
CA ALA A 146 1.03 8.63 3.66
C ALA A 146 2.13 9.14 2.72
N ASP A 147 3.38 9.07 3.17
CA ASP A 147 4.54 9.28 2.32
C ASP A 147 5.02 7.94 1.79
N THR A 148 5.28 7.84 0.49
CA THR A 148 5.75 6.60 -0.14
C THR A 148 6.95 6.89 -1.03
N TRP A 149 7.99 6.10 -0.89
CA TRP A 149 9.18 6.13 -1.74
C TRP A 149 9.18 4.93 -2.67
N PHE A 150 9.44 5.21 -3.95
CA PHE A 150 9.40 4.20 -5.00
C PHE A 150 10.77 4.06 -5.65
N GLN A 151 11.14 2.81 -5.95
CA GLN A 151 12.29 2.46 -6.74
C GLN A 151 11.86 1.62 -7.93
N ASN A 152 12.22 2.03 -9.14
CA ASN A 152 11.86 1.32 -10.37
C ASN A 152 10.35 1.04 -10.51
N GLY A 153 9.50 1.97 -10.06
CA GLY A 153 8.04 1.84 -10.13
C GLY A 153 7.39 1.00 -9.03
N ALA A 154 8.17 0.41 -8.13
CA ALA A 154 7.65 -0.33 -6.97
C ALA A 154 7.86 0.46 -5.67
N PRO A 155 6.90 0.46 -4.73
CA PRO A 155 7.10 1.04 -3.41
C PRO A 155 8.15 0.23 -2.65
N VAL A 156 9.06 0.93 -1.95
CA VAL A 156 10.11 0.31 -1.13
C VAL A 156 10.03 0.73 0.33
N ARG A 157 9.43 1.88 0.60
CA ARG A 157 9.24 2.42 1.94
C ARG A 157 7.99 3.27 1.99
N ALA A 158 7.31 3.28 3.12
CA ALA A 158 6.25 4.23 3.41
C ALA A 158 6.27 4.68 4.87
N GLU A 159 5.69 5.85 5.13
CA GLU A 159 5.45 6.39 6.45
C GLU A 159 4.01 6.86 6.54
N LEU A 160 3.32 6.44 7.59
CA LEU A 160 1.99 6.95 7.91
C LEU A 160 2.10 7.91 9.11
N SER A 161 1.58 9.10 8.94
CA SER A 161 1.61 10.14 9.97
C SER A 161 0.24 10.74 10.21
N CYS A 162 0.00 11.14 11.47
CA CYS A 162 -1.18 11.85 11.91
C CYS A 162 -0.73 12.99 12.83
N ASP A 163 -1.36 14.15 12.76
CA ASP A 163 -1.03 15.31 13.58
C ASP A 163 0.46 15.72 13.54
N GLY A 164 1.13 15.45 12.42
CA GLY A 164 2.55 15.77 12.20
C GLY A 164 3.53 14.78 12.83
N TYR A 165 3.06 13.66 13.39
CA TYR A 165 3.89 12.60 13.94
C TYR A 165 3.86 11.36 13.05
N VAL A 166 5.04 10.79 12.75
CA VAL A 166 5.14 9.49 12.09
C VAL A 166 4.77 8.41 13.11
N ALA A 167 3.60 7.81 12.92
CA ALA A 167 3.10 6.77 13.81
C ALA A 167 3.54 5.36 13.38
N VAL A 168 3.66 5.14 12.06
CA VAL A 168 4.01 3.83 11.49
C VAL A 168 5.00 4.01 10.34
N GLN A 169 6.08 3.24 10.37
CA GLN A 169 7.01 3.07 9.26
C GLN A 169 6.84 1.68 8.66
N ILE A 170 6.91 1.59 7.35
CA ILE A 170 6.69 0.37 6.57
C ILE A 170 7.80 0.24 5.55
N ASP A 171 8.62 -0.80 5.67
CA ASP A 171 9.50 -1.22 4.60
C ASP A 171 8.79 -2.25 3.73
N VAL A 172 8.68 -1.96 2.42
CA VAL A 172 7.93 -2.78 1.47
C VAL A 172 8.90 -3.60 0.63
N THR A 173 8.66 -4.89 0.57
CA THR A 173 9.43 -5.82 -0.27
C THR A 173 8.48 -6.71 -1.07
N ASP A 174 9.01 -7.40 -2.09
CA ASP A 174 8.26 -8.37 -2.91
C ASP A 174 6.97 -7.81 -3.52
N PHE A 175 6.96 -6.50 -3.82
CA PHE A 175 5.79 -5.86 -4.43
C PHE A 175 5.52 -6.43 -5.82
N ASN A 176 4.27 -6.86 -6.04
CA ASN A 176 3.83 -7.46 -7.31
C ASN A 176 2.39 -7.07 -7.62
N LEU A 177 2.12 -6.77 -8.89
CA LEU A 177 0.78 -6.49 -9.42
C LEU A 177 0.31 -7.68 -10.26
N ARG A 178 -0.92 -8.12 -10.01
CA ARG A 178 -1.60 -9.17 -10.79
C ARG A 178 -2.95 -8.65 -11.24
N LYS A 179 -3.33 -8.95 -12.47
CA LYS A 179 -4.68 -8.62 -12.95
C LYS A 179 -5.72 -9.18 -11.98
N ALA A 180 -6.66 -8.34 -11.57
CA ALA A 180 -7.80 -8.80 -10.81
C ALA A 180 -8.56 -9.85 -11.63
N GLU A 181 -8.75 -11.04 -11.09
CA GLU A 181 -9.59 -12.05 -11.73
C GLU A 181 -11.04 -11.52 -11.73
N THR A 182 -11.55 -11.18 -12.89
CA THR A 182 -12.99 -10.94 -13.06
C THR A 182 -13.69 -12.28 -12.90
N ASN A 183 -14.27 -12.52 -11.73
CA ASN A 183 -15.19 -13.62 -11.51
C ASN A 183 -16.43 -13.40 -12.42
N ASN A 184 -16.33 -13.87 -13.66
CA ASN A 184 -17.50 -14.13 -14.49
C ASN A 184 -18.17 -15.41 -13.97
N GLU A 185 -18.84 -15.34 -12.85
CA GLU A 185 -19.92 -16.28 -12.54
C GLU A 185 -21.02 -16.05 -13.56
N SER A 186 -20.86 -16.72 -14.70
CA SER A 186 -21.95 -16.92 -15.65
C SER A 186 -23.09 -17.61 -14.92
N THR A 187 -24.11 -16.81 -14.63
CA THR A 187 -25.46 -17.29 -14.27
C THR A 187 -25.98 -18.16 -15.42
N GLN A 188 -25.62 -19.43 -15.43
CA GLN A 188 -26.33 -20.44 -16.23
C GLN A 188 -27.64 -20.72 -15.50
N LYS A 189 -28.63 -19.87 -15.81
CA LYS A 189 -30.00 -20.13 -15.44
C LYS A 189 -30.48 -21.32 -16.27
N ASN A 190 -30.60 -22.48 -15.61
CA ASN A 190 -31.32 -23.62 -16.14
C ASN A 190 -32.74 -23.19 -16.51
N MET A 191 -33.01 -23.14 -17.83
CA MET A 191 -34.35 -23.36 -18.34
C MET A 191 -34.46 -24.84 -18.67
N GLY A 192 -35.26 -25.54 -17.97
CA GLY A 192 -35.77 -26.90 -18.19
C GLY A 192 -37.01 -27.08 -17.41
#